data_30ff5fb1d98a4c9ffd3c67ced3b69a23
#
_entry.id   30ff5fb1d98a4c9ffd3c67ced3b69a23
#
_cell.length_a   1.000
_cell.length_b   1.000
_cell.length_c   1.000
_cell.angle_alpha   90.00
_cell.angle_beta   90.00
_cell.angle_gamma   90.00
#
_symmetry.space_group_name_H-M   'P 1'
#
loop_
_entity.id
_entity.type
_entity.pdbx_description
1 polymer ?
#
loop_
_entity_poly.entity_id
_entity_poly.type
_entity_poly.pdbx_seq_one_letter_code
_entity_poly.pdbx_strand_id
1 'polypeptide(L)'
;MKISSNKKKFNKVMIVAHPDDELIFGGAELIQNKGYKVICITNQDNVLRNKEFIALMNDLKQGYEMLDHTDNMNMKNVKEEYKEYVEKILTTNKIEKIVTHNKKGEYGHNFHRAVHNMVSDICDKNGLDDKLHYFHTGTKKISDKLIEQKLELMKKHYPSQYKVLEKLNLEKSIKNETL
;
A
#
# COMPACT_ATOMS: atom_id res chain seq x y z
N MET A 1 0.15 -10.84 16.62
CA MET A 1 -0.32 -10.14 15.39
C MET A 1 -1.83 -10.03 15.39
N LYS A 2 -2.38 -8.82 15.30
CA LYS A 2 -3.82 -8.55 15.14
C LYS A 2 -4.10 -8.19 13.68
N ILE A 3 -5.28 -8.54 13.16
CA ILE A 3 -5.64 -8.32 11.77
C ILE A 3 -7.07 -7.80 11.68
N SER A 4 -7.26 -6.69 10.94
CA SER A 4 -8.58 -6.28 10.44
C SER A 4 -8.66 -6.65 8.96
N SER A 5 -9.67 -7.40 8.54
CA SER A 5 -9.76 -7.90 7.16
C SER A 5 -11.20 -8.03 6.67
N ASN A 6 -11.37 -8.12 5.34
CA ASN A 6 -12.60 -8.57 4.71
C ASN A 6 -12.35 -9.81 3.82
N LYS A 7 -13.43 -10.52 3.46
CA LYS A 7 -13.37 -11.77 2.70
C LYS A 7 -13.61 -11.60 1.19
N LYS A 8 -13.24 -10.44 0.60
CA LYS A 8 -13.40 -10.26 -0.85
C LYS A 8 -12.42 -11.17 -1.62
N LYS A 9 -12.90 -11.74 -2.73
CA LYS A 9 -12.05 -12.46 -3.68
C LYS A 9 -11.06 -11.49 -4.32
N PHE A 10 -9.83 -11.94 -4.56
CA PHE A 10 -8.75 -11.16 -5.14
C PHE A 10 -7.82 -12.05 -5.98
N ASN A 11 -7.17 -11.46 -6.94
CA ASN A 11 -6.09 -12.04 -7.73
C ASN A 11 -4.90 -11.07 -7.89
N LYS A 12 -5.01 -9.90 -7.25
CA LYS A 12 -3.94 -8.90 -7.18
C LYS A 12 -3.72 -8.51 -5.73
N VAL A 13 -2.47 -8.23 -5.37
CA VAL A 13 -2.12 -7.82 -4.00
C VAL A 13 -1.32 -6.53 -4.06
N MET A 14 -1.66 -5.57 -3.21
CA MET A 14 -0.87 -4.38 -2.97
C MET A 14 -0.43 -4.39 -1.51
N ILE A 15 0.87 -4.25 -1.24
CA ILE A 15 1.44 -4.31 0.10
C ILE A 15 2.07 -2.96 0.41
N VAL A 16 1.58 -2.32 1.46
CA VAL A 16 1.98 -0.97 1.87
C VAL A 16 2.40 -0.92 3.33
N ALA A 17 3.25 0.03 3.66
CA ALA A 17 3.76 0.25 5.00
C ALA A 17 2.69 0.86 5.93
N HIS A 18 2.09 1.98 5.49
CA HIS A 18 1.17 2.77 6.29
C HIS A 18 -0.19 2.97 5.59
N PRO A 19 -1.25 3.25 6.36
CA PRO A 19 -2.53 3.69 5.77
C PRO A 19 -2.33 5.08 5.14
N ASP A 20 -2.67 5.26 3.91
CA ASP A 20 -2.54 6.36 2.96
C ASP A 20 -1.55 6.09 1.81
N ASP A 21 -0.51 5.28 2.02
CA ASP A 21 0.47 4.92 0.98
C ASP A 21 -0.20 4.35 -0.27
N GLU A 22 -1.22 3.48 -0.09
CA GLU A 22 -1.96 2.85 -1.19
C GLU A 22 -2.68 3.88 -2.06
N LEU A 23 -3.14 4.98 -1.47
CA LEU A 23 -3.82 6.05 -2.20
C LEU A 23 -2.80 7.03 -2.80
N ILE A 24 -1.72 7.35 -2.05
CA ILE A 24 -0.68 8.28 -2.50
C ILE A 24 0.07 7.72 -3.71
N PHE A 25 0.51 6.46 -3.62
CA PHE A 25 1.43 5.85 -4.59
C PHE A 25 0.76 4.89 -5.57
N GLY A 26 -0.38 4.30 -5.22
CA GLY A 26 -1.12 3.31 -5.99
C GLY A 26 -2.60 3.63 -6.22
N GLY A 27 -3.03 4.87 -5.96
CA GLY A 27 -4.44 5.25 -5.99
C GLY A 27 -5.07 5.16 -7.38
N ALA A 28 -4.37 5.54 -8.44
CA ALA A 28 -4.88 5.44 -9.79
C ALA A 28 -5.12 3.97 -10.18
N GLU A 29 -4.20 3.08 -9.82
CA GLU A 29 -4.35 1.64 -10.02
C GLU A 29 -5.58 1.10 -9.28
N LEU A 30 -5.79 1.47 -8.01
CA LEU A 30 -6.93 1.00 -7.20
C LEU A 30 -8.27 1.58 -7.66
N ILE A 31 -8.29 2.80 -8.20
CA ILE A 31 -9.50 3.44 -8.76
C ILE A 31 -9.92 2.73 -10.05
N GLN A 32 -8.96 2.48 -10.95
CA GLN A 32 -9.22 1.93 -12.27
C GLN A 32 -9.42 0.42 -12.30
N ASN A 33 -8.78 -0.30 -11.38
CA ASN A 33 -8.75 -1.76 -11.36
C ASN A 33 -9.40 -2.35 -10.10
N LYS A 34 -10.07 -3.48 -10.27
CA LYS A 34 -10.66 -4.25 -9.18
C LYS A 34 -9.88 -5.55 -8.95
N GLY A 35 -10.26 -6.28 -7.90
CA GLY A 35 -9.64 -7.56 -7.57
C GLY A 35 -8.36 -7.43 -6.75
N TYR A 36 -8.10 -6.27 -6.15
CA TYR A 36 -7.01 -6.10 -5.20
C TYR A 36 -7.40 -6.56 -3.79
N LYS A 37 -6.43 -7.16 -3.10
CA LYS A 37 -6.31 -7.17 -1.65
C LYS A 37 -5.17 -6.22 -1.26
N VAL A 38 -5.49 -5.16 -0.54
CA VAL A 38 -4.50 -4.23 -0.01
C VAL A 38 -4.10 -4.67 1.40
N ILE A 39 -2.82 -4.96 1.61
CA ILE A 39 -2.26 -5.35 2.90
C ILE A 39 -1.45 -4.18 3.44
N CYS A 40 -1.95 -3.55 4.50
CA CYS A 40 -1.23 -2.52 5.23
C CYS A 40 -0.53 -3.13 6.44
N ILE A 41 0.78 -2.97 6.56
CA ILE A 41 1.61 -3.67 7.56
C ILE A 41 1.44 -3.09 8.96
N THR A 42 1.10 -1.81 9.10
CA THR A 42 1.04 -1.12 10.39
C THR A 42 -0.35 -0.60 10.75
N ASN A 43 -0.46 -0.05 11.96
CA ASN A 43 -1.57 0.80 12.42
C ASN A 43 -2.95 0.12 12.61
N GLN A 44 -3.03 -1.21 12.65
CA GLN A 44 -4.29 -1.90 12.92
C GLN A 44 -4.89 -1.51 14.30
N ASP A 45 -4.03 -1.27 15.27
CA ASP A 45 -4.38 -0.87 16.64
C ASP A 45 -4.62 0.64 16.81
N ASN A 46 -4.25 1.45 15.81
CA ASN A 46 -4.59 2.87 15.77
C ASN A 46 -6.02 3.07 15.26
N VAL A 47 -6.95 3.34 16.18
CA VAL A 47 -8.40 3.42 15.89
C VAL A 47 -8.73 4.39 14.76
N LEU A 48 -8.07 5.55 14.69
CA LEU A 48 -8.33 6.55 13.66
C LEU A 48 -7.83 6.05 12.30
N ARG A 49 -6.57 5.66 12.21
CA ARG A 49 -5.94 5.20 10.97
C ARG A 49 -6.61 3.93 10.42
N ASN A 50 -7.01 3.03 11.30
CA ASN A 50 -7.74 1.82 10.94
C ASN A 50 -9.10 2.16 10.31
N LYS A 51 -9.87 3.07 10.90
CA LYS A 51 -11.16 3.52 10.35
C LYS A 51 -11.00 4.21 9.00
N GLU A 52 -10.02 5.10 8.85
CA GLU A 52 -9.71 5.81 7.60
C GLU A 52 -9.42 4.82 6.47
N PHE A 53 -8.49 3.88 6.70
CA PHE A 53 -8.11 2.84 5.73
C PHE A 53 -9.29 1.96 5.31
N ILE A 54 -10.04 1.42 6.29
CA ILE A 54 -11.21 0.58 6.00
C ILE A 54 -12.27 1.32 5.21
N ALA A 55 -12.52 2.59 5.54
CA ALA A 55 -13.49 3.42 4.84
C ALA A 55 -13.10 3.61 3.37
N LEU A 56 -11.84 3.90 3.08
CA LEU A 56 -11.33 3.99 1.71
C LEU A 56 -11.45 2.66 0.96
N MET A 57 -11.02 1.54 1.57
CA MET A 57 -11.09 0.23 0.92
C MET A 57 -12.53 -0.19 0.58
N ASN A 58 -13.47 0.15 1.44
CA ASN A 58 -14.90 -0.09 1.19
C ASN A 58 -15.44 0.78 0.05
N ASP A 59 -15.08 2.06 0.00
CA ASP A 59 -15.47 2.98 -1.08
C ASP A 59 -14.91 2.52 -2.43
N LEU A 60 -13.65 2.15 -2.47
CA LEU A 60 -12.99 1.58 -3.64
C LEU A 60 -13.44 0.15 -3.96
N LYS A 61 -14.24 -0.49 -3.09
CA LYS A 61 -14.69 -1.89 -3.22
C LYS A 61 -13.54 -2.90 -3.34
N GLN A 62 -12.42 -2.63 -2.71
CA GLN A 62 -11.25 -3.51 -2.69
C GLN A 62 -11.28 -4.47 -1.48
N GLY A 63 -10.54 -5.58 -1.58
CA GLY A 63 -10.18 -6.41 -0.44
C GLY A 63 -9.14 -5.69 0.43
N TYR A 64 -9.13 -5.99 1.73
CA TYR A 64 -8.11 -5.42 2.61
C TYR A 64 -7.72 -6.33 3.76
N GLU A 65 -6.50 -6.13 4.22
CA GLU A 65 -5.99 -6.59 5.50
C GLU A 65 -5.11 -5.50 6.10
N MET A 66 -5.26 -5.27 7.40
CA MET A 66 -4.45 -4.30 8.14
C MET A 66 -3.85 -4.99 9.35
N LEU A 67 -2.53 -4.90 9.47
CA LEU A 67 -1.74 -5.57 10.49
C LEU A 67 -1.30 -4.57 11.57
N ASP A 68 -0.91 -5.10 12.72
CA ASP A 68 -0.52 -4.32 13.91
C ASP A 68 1.01 -4.25 14.11
N HIS A 69 1.79 -4.32 13.02
CA HIS A 69 3.23 -4.13 13.15
C HIS A 69 3.53 -2.74 13.71
N THR A 70 4.45 -2.69 14.67
CA THR A 70 4.86 -1.42 15.29
C THR A 70 5.46 -0.50 14.23
N ASP A 71 4.96 0.73 14.14
CA ASP A 71 5.55 1.78 13.33
C ASP A 71 6.63 2.50 14.14
N ASN A 72 7.88 2.38 13.71
CA ASN A 72 9.01 3.08 14.29
C ASN A 72 9.92 3.58 13.16
N MET A 73 10.15 4.88 13.10
CA MET A 73 10.97 5.54 12.06
C MET A 73 12.38 4.95 11.91
N ASN A 74 12.91 4.31 12.95
CA ASN A 74 14.23 3.65 12.93
C ASN A 74 14.18 2.18 12.50
N MET A 75 13.00 1.62 12.26
CA MET A 75 12.86 0.23 11.83
C MET A 75 13.38 0.02 10.42
N LYS A 76 14.31 -0.91 10.28
CA LYS A 76 14.91 -1.30 9.00
C LYS A 76 14.38 -2.63 8.47
N ASN A 77 13.64 -3.39 9.29
CA ASN A 77 13.15 -4.72 8.94
C ASN A 77 11.72 -4.92 9.42
N VAL A 78 10.94 -5.67 8.67
CA VAL A 78 9.64 -6.21 9.10
C VAL A 78 9.90 -7.46 9.93
N LYS A 79 9.17 -7.64 11.05
CA LYS A 79 9.30 -8.83 11.90
C LYS A 79 8.88 -10.10 11.15
N GLU A 80 9.53 -11.23 11.45
CA GLU A 80 9.36 -12.49 10.72
C GLU A 80 7.91 -12.98 10.69
N GLU A 81 7.17 -12.88 11.78
CA GLU A 81 5.75 -13.29 11.83
C GLU A 81 4.86 -12.62 10.76
N TYR A 82 5.16 -11.36 10.41
CA TYR A 82 4.44 -10.61 9.37
C TYR A 82 4.91 -11.01 7.97
N LYS A 83 6.20 -11.28 7.83
CA LYS A 83 6.80 -11.79 6.59
C LYS A 83 6.19 -13.16 6.23
N GLU A 84 6.18 -14.11 7.16
CA GLU A 84 5.56 -15.43 6.98
C GLU A 84 4.08 -15.32 6.62
N TYR A 85 3.37 -14.38 7.25
CA TYR A 85 1.96 -14.13 6.96
C TYR A 85 1.74 -13.63 5.53
N VAL A 86 2.52 -12.65 5.07
CA VAL A 86 2.47 -12.13 3.69
C VAL A 86 2.87 -13.21 2.69
N GLU A 87 3.95 -13.95 2.96
CA GLU A 87 4.40 -15.07 2.11
C GLU A 87 3.30 -16.11 1.93
N LYS A 88 2.62 -16.49 3.00
CA LYS A 88 1.47 -17.41 2.93
C LYS A 88 0.37 -16.88 1.99
N ILE A 89 0.01 -15.60 2.07
CA ILE A 89 -1.01 -15.02 1.18
C ILE A 89 -0.55 -15.09 -0.28
N LEU A 90 0.69 -14.73 -0.58
CA LEU A 90 1.23 -14.69 -1.93
C LEU A 90 1.37 -16.09 -2.56
N THR A 91 1.67 -17.11 -1.76
CA THR A 91 1.94 -18.48 -2.25
C THR A 91 0.71 -19.39 -2.25
N THR A 92 -0.30 -19.13 -1.40
CA THR A 92 -1.52 -19.98 -1.33
C THR A 92 -2.65 -19.49 -2.22
N ASN A 93 -2.52 -18.34 -2.86
CA ASN A 93 -3.52 -17.78 -3.76
C ASN A 93 -2.98 -17.69 -5.20
N LYS A 94 -3.88 -17.73 -6.18
CA LYS A 94 -3.51 -17.48 -7.58
C LYS A 94 -3.36 -15.98 -7.81
N ILE A 95 -2.15 -15.46 -7.59
CA ILE A 95 -1.83 -14.05 -7.75
C ILE A 95 -1.34 -13.77 -9.18
N GLU A 96 -1.86 -12.70 -9.78
CA GLU A 96 -1.52 -12.23 -11.12
C GLU A 96 -0.64 -10.96 -11.07
N LYS A 97 -0.78 -10.15 -10.02
CA LYS A 97 -0.02 -8.89 -9.86
C LYS A 97 0.24 -8.63 -8.38
N ILE A 98 1.47 -8.27 -8.07
CA ILE A 98 1.93 -7.85 -6.74
C ILE A 98 2.47 -6.43 -6.89
N VAL A 99 2.05 -5.51 -6.03
CA VAL A 99 2.50 -4.12 -6.02
C VAL A 99 3.02 -3.76 -4.64
N THR A 100 4.15 -3.09 -4.55
CA THR A 100 4.72 -2.64 -3.27
C THR A 100 5.62 -1.42 -3.44
N HIS A 101 6.18 -0.96 -2.33
CA HIS A 101 7.16 0.14 -2.26
C HIS A 101 8.39 -0.11 -3.14
N ASN A 102 9.03 0.97 -3.60
CA ASN A 102 10.27 0.88 -4.35
C ASN A 102 11.51 0.84 -3.43
N LYS A 103 12.65 0.45 -3.99
CA LYS A 103 13.93 0.32 -3.28
C LYS A 103 14.40 1.61 -2.59
N LYS A 104 13.98 2.77 -3.07
CA LYS A 104 14.36 4.07 -2.48
C LYS A 104 13.42 4.47 -1.34
N GLY A 105 12.28 3.78 -1.16
CA GLY A 105 11.24 4.12 -0.19
C GLY A 105 10.55 5.42 -0.53
N GLU A 106 10.25 5.63 -1.82
CA GLU A 106 9.61 6.78 -2.46
C GLU A 106 10.36 8.11 -2.18
N TYR A 107 10.24 8.62 -0.99
CA TYR A 107 10.92 9.84 -0.51
C TYR A 107 12.03 9.56 0.54
N GLY A 108 12.45 8.30 0.66
CA GLY A 108 13.53 7.88 1.56
C GLY A 108 13.06 7.30 2.89
N HIS A 109 11.77 6.95 3.01
CA HIS A 109 11.23 6.38 4.25
C HIS A 109 11.80 4.99 4.56
N ASN A 110 12.38 4.82 5.74
CA ASN A 110 13.06 3.57 6.11
C ASN A 110 12.13 2.36 6.13
N PHE A 111 10.90 2.51 6.64
CA PHE A 111 9.97 1.40 6.72
C PHE A 111 9.38 1.01 5.35
N HIS A 112 9.25 1.95 4.39
CA HIS A 112 8.93 1.61 2.99
C HIS A 112 10.01 0.71 2.38
N ARG A 113 11.30 1.02 2.66
CA ARG A 113 12.42 0.17 2.22
C ARG A 113 12.39 -1.21 2.86
N ALA A 114 12.01 -1.29 4.14
CA ALA A 114 11.87 -2.57 4.84
C ALA A 114 10.75 -3.43 4.22
N VAL A 115 9.60 -2.82 3.89
CA VAL A 115 8.49 -3.51 3.20
C VAL A 115 8.90 -3.90 1.78
N HIS A 116 9.59 -3.03 1.04
CA HIS A 116 10.16 -3.36 -0.28
C HIS A 116 11.04 -4.61 -0.19
N ASN A 117 12.02 -4.61 0.71
CA ASN A 117 12.95 -5.73 0.85
C ASN A 117 12.20 -7.03 1.19
N MET A 118 11.28 -6.97 2.17
CA MET A 118 10.47 -8.13 2.56
C MET A 118 9.71 -8.73 1.36
N VAL A 119 9.01 -7.89 0.59
CA VAL A 119 8.19 -8.38 -0.53
C VAL A 119 9.07 -8.88 -1.68
N SER A 120 10.18 -8.19 -1.98
CA SER A 120 11.13 -8.63 -3.00
C SER A 120 11.77 -9.97 -2.66
N ASP A 121 12.21 -10.16 -1.40
CA ASP A 121 12.78 -11.43 -0.92
C ASP A 121 11.76 -12.59 -1.01
N ILE A 122 10.48 -12.32 -0.67
CA ILE A 122 9.42 -13.32 -0.81
C ILE A 122 9.20 -13.69 -2.27
N CYS A 123 9.15 -12.70 -3.16
CA CYS A 123 8.91 -12.95 -4.60
C CYS A 123 10.07 -13.72 -5.22
N ASP A 124 11.32 -13.32 -4.97
CA ASP A 124 12.53 -14.01 -5.45
C ASP A 124 12.54 -15.47 -4.99
N LYS A 125 12.36 -15.71 -3.69
CA LYS A 125 12.32 -17.05 -3.08
C LYS A 125 11.27 -17.97 -3.70
N ASN A 126 10.12 -17.41 -4.13
CA ASN A 126 8.95 -18.17 -4.58
C ASN A 126 8.70 -18.09 -6.09
N GLY A 127 9.60 -17.49 -6.87
CA GLY A 127 9.49 -17.38 -8.33
C GLY A 127 8.29 -16.52 -8.77
N LEU A 128 8.06 -15.40 -8.08
CA LEU A 128 6.95 -14.46 -8.34
C LEU A 128 7.42 -13.12 -8.91
N ASP A 129 8.69 -12.99 -9.32
CA ASP A 129 9.30 -11.74 -9.77
C ASP A 129 8.63 -11.18 -11.03
N ASP A 130 8.15 -12.03 -11.90
CA ASP A 130 7.41 -11.67 -13.11
C ASP A 130 6.09 -10.96 -12.84
N LYS A 131 5.59 -11.06 -11.60
CA LYS A 131 4.34 -10.44 -11.14
C LYS A 131 4.55 -9.21 -10.25
N LEU A 132 5.81 -8.96 -9.85
CA LEU A 132 6.16 -7.92 -8.91
C LEU A 132 6.34 -6.57 -9.61
N HIS A 133 5.64 -5.57 -9.11
CA HIS A 133 5.69 -4.18 -9.55
C HIS A 133 5.97 -3.27 -8.35
N TYR A 134 6.65 -2.17 -8.61
CA TYR A 134 7.00 -1.19 -7.59
C TYR A 134 6.34 0.15 -7.85
N PHE A 135 6.00 0.87 -6.79
CA PHE A 135 5.57 2.25 -6.92
C PHE A 135 6.67 3.10 -7.55
N HIS A 136 6.32 3.81 -8.59
CA HIS A 136 7.18 4.79 -9.22
C HIS A 136 6.64 6.20 -8.98
N THR A 137 7.48 7.04 -8.37
CA THR A 137 7.28 8.50 -8.34
C THR A 137 7.90 9.10 -9.59
N GLY A 138 7.37 8.71 -10.75
CA GLY A 138 7.93 9.07 -12.05
C GLY A 138 7.64 10.51 -12.48
N THR A 139 8.04 10.83 -13.69
CA THR A 139 7.75 12.13 -14.37
C THR A 139 6.45 12.09 -15.15
N LYS A 140 5.88 10.90 -15.37
CA LYS A 140 4.65 10.73 -16.14
C LYS A 140 3.45 11.07 -15.27
N LYS A 141 2.82 12.20 -15.58
CA LYS A 141 1.59 12.64 -14.94
C LYS A 141 0.43 11.72 -15.34
N ILE A 142 -0.35 11.27 -14.35
CA ILE A 142 -1.66 10.63 -14.60
C ILE A 142 -2.68 11.69 -15.05
N SER A 143 -3.82 11.25 -15.60
CA SER A 143 -4.85 12.20 -16.08
C SER A 143 -5.35 13.13 -14.97
N ASP A 144 -5.70 14.36 -15.32
CA ASP A 144 -6.21 15.35 -14.36
C ASP A 144 -7.45 14.82 -13.61
N LYS A 145 -8.32 14.07 -14.30
CA LYS A 145 -9.48 13.42 -13.68
C LYS A 145 -9.06 12.43 -12.56
N LEU A 146 -8.02 11.64 -12.78
CA LEU A 146 -7.53 10.71 -11.74
C LEU A 146 -6.86 11.44 -10.57
N ILE A 147 -6.15 12.53 -10.86
CA ILE A 147 -5.57 13.38 -9.82
C ILE A 147 -6.68 13.95 -8.93
N GLU A 148 -7.73 14.50 -9.54
CA GLU A 148 -8.88 15.06 -8.82
C GLU A 148 -9.56 14.00 -7.95
N GLN A 149 -9.84 12.82 -8.50
CA GLN A 149 -10.42 11.69 -7.77
C GLN A 149 -9.55 11.25 -6.58
N LYS A 150 -8.22 11.14 -6.77
CA LYS A 150 -7.29 10.81 -5.66
C LYS A 150 -7.32 11.85 -4.56
N LEU A 151 -7.32 13.15 -4.91
CA LEU A 151 -7.38 14.25 -3.96
C LEU A 151 -8.70 14.29 -3.19
N GLU A 152 -9.82 14.05 -3.86
CA GLU A 152 -11.13 13.94 -3.22
C GLU A 152 -11.18 12.78 -2.23
N LEU A 153 -10.70 11.58 -2.64
CA LEU A 153 -10.63 10.42 -1.77
C LEU A 153 -9.71 10.66 -0.57
N MET A 154 -8.57 11.36 -0.77
CA MET A 154 -7.66 11.71 0.30
C MET A 154 -8.30 12.65 1.32
N LYS A 155 -8.98 13.70 0.88
CA LYS A 155 -9.71 14.61 1.75
C LYS A 155 -10.85 13.91 2.52
N LYS A 156 -11.55 13.02 1.84
CA LYS A 156 -12.70 12.30 2.38
C LYS A 156 -12.30 11.25 3.43
N HIS A 157 -11.29 10.45 3.12
CA HIS A 157 -10.95 9.25 3.91
C HIS A 157 -9.74 9.40 4.80
N TYR A 158 -8.79 10.29 4.44
CA TYR A 158 -7.57 10.56 5.22
C TYR A 158 -7.45 12.03 5.64
N PRO A 159 -8.48 12.63 6.27
CA PRO A 159 -8.41 14.04 6.67
C PRO A 159 -7.26 14.30 7.66
N SER A 160 -6.90 13.29 8.48
CA SER A 160 -5.77 13.38 9.42
C SER A 160 -4.42 13.52 8.70
N GLN A 161 -4.29 12.98 7.49
CA GLN A 161 -3.04 12.94 6.70
C GLN A 161 -2.98 13.98 5.60
N TYR A 162 -4.11 14.53 5.19
CA TYR A 162 -4.15 15.50 4.09
C TYR A 162 -3.22 16.70 4.32
N LYS A 163 -3.17 17.22 5.55
CA LYS A 163 -2.25 18.32 5.93
C LYS A 163 -0.77 17.89 5.94
N VAL A 164 -0.51 16.59 6.19
CA VAL A 164 0.86 16.04 6.18
C VAL A 164 1.39 15.93 4.77
N LEU A 165 0.53 15.61 3.80
CA LEU A 165 0.90 15.60 2.38
C LEU A 165 1.46 16.93 1.89
N GLU A 166 0.82 18.04 2.27
CA GLU A 166 1.28 19.37 1.91
C GLU A 166 2.68 19.65 2.51
N LYS A 167 2.87 19.33 3.80
CA LYS A 167 4.16 19.52 4.49
C LYS A 167 5.29 18.69 3.91
N LEU A 168 5.02 17.45 3.49
CA LEU A 168 6.03 16.53 2.93
C LEU A 168 6.20 16.69 1.41
N ASN A 169 5.49 17.64 0.79
CA ASN A 169 5.51 17.86 -0.66
C ASN A 169 5.17 16.59 -1.48
N LEU A 170 4.32 15.71 -0.92
CA LEU A 170 3.89 14.45 -1.55
C LEU A 170 2.82 14.64 -2.63
N GLU A 171 2.35 15.86 -2.87
CA GLU A 171 1.45 16.18 -3.99
C GLU A 171 2.01 15.72 -5.34
N LYS A 172 3.36 15.79 -5.50
CA LYS A 172 4.02 15.29 -6.70
C LYS A 172 3.81 13.78 -6.87
N SER A 173 3.84 13.01 -5.78
CA SER A 173 3.60 11.55 -5.81
C SER A 173 2.14 11.22 -6.15
N ILE A 174 1.18 12.01 -5.65
CA ILE A 174 -0.22 11.87 -6.02
C ILE A 174 -0.42 12.10 -7.53
N LYS A 175 0.29 13.07 -8.12
CA LYS A 175 0.15 13.48 -9.53
C LYS A 175 0.88 12.57 -10.52
N ASN A 176 1.93 11.88 -10.09
CA ASN A 176 2.88 11.16 -10.95
C ASN A 176 3.00 9.68 -10.57
N GLU A 177 1.87 8.99 -10.54
CA GLU A 177 1.84 7.55 -10.28
C GLU A 177 2.16 6.76 -11.55
N THR A 178 3.09 5.79 -11.43
CA THR A 178 3.30 4.72 -12.41
C THR A 178 3.63 3.43 -11.67
N LEU A 179 3.23 2.30 -12.24
CA LEU A 179 3.56 0.95 -11.76
C LEU A 179 4.33 0.20 -12.83
#